data_0bed614d98ff75783831b4b3d819a063
#
_entry.id   0bed614d98ff75783831b4b3d819a063
#
_cell.length_a   1.000
_cell.length_b   1.000
_cell.length_c   1.000
_cell.angle_alpha   90.00
_cell.angle_beta   90.00
_cell.angle_gamma   90.00
#
_symmetry.space_group_name_H-M   'P 1'
#
loop_
_entity.id
_entity.type
_entity.pdbx_description
1 polymer ?
#
loop_
_entity_poly.entity_id
_entity_poly.type
_entity_poly.pdbx_seq_one_letter_code
_entity_poly.pdbx_strand_id
1 'polypeptide(L)'
;MIQKKRIAVLGSTGSIGTQALEVVRSHREAFEVTVLVARRSTELLIAQALEFSPAVVVISDEAYYPEVRQALSHTSIEVMAGSEAIAEAVVRPDVDIVLTAMVGFSGLVPTLAAITAGKTIALSNKETLVVAGELIMSLATRHGARILPVDSEHSAIYQCLVGEEGNPLERILLTASGGPFRSYKRVEELEAVTVEAALRHPNWSMGAKVTIDSASLMNKGLEMIEARWLFDTPAESIEVLVHPQSIIHSMVEFADGSIKAQLGQPDMRLPISYALGLTERVSNDYPRLNFLEQTFTFERPNMELFPNLALAYRALELGGTAPCVLNAANEIAVEAFLAGKLGFRAMSTLIAQALEAHRPERSYDLQLLSELDAAVRAESRERLNHIR
;
A
#
# COMPACT_ATOMS: atom_id res chain seq x y z
N MET A 1 -1.36 8.95 -33.64
CA MET A 1 -1.36 9.57 -32.28
C MET A 1 -1.31 8.43 -31.29
N ILE A 2 -0.41 8.47 -30.32
CA ILE A 2 -0.36 7.50 -29.22
C ILE A 2 -1.62 7.73 -28.40
N GLN A 3 -2.40 6.67 -28.18
CA GLN A 3 -3.60 6.75 -27.35
C GLN A 3 -3.17 6.99 -25.89
N LYS A 4 -3.67 8.06 -25.28
CA LYS A 4 -3.39 8.34 -23.87
C LYS A 4 -3.96 7.26 -22.96
N LYS A 5 -3.25 6.89 -21.94
CA LYS A 5 -3.72 5.98 -20.88
C LYS A 5 -4.60 6.79 -19.91
N ARG A 6 -5.86 6.35 -19.73
CA ARG A 6 -6.89 7.04 -18.95
C ARG A 6 -6.92 6.47 -17.54
N ILE A 7 -6.71 7.35 -16.55
CA ILE A 7 -6.40 6.96 -15.20
C ILE A 7 -7.48 7.41 -14.22
N ALA A 8 -7.95 6.48 -13.38
CA ALA A 8 -8.69 6.77 -12.16
C ALA A 8 -7.73 6.81 -10.99
N VAL A 9 -7.72 7.89 -10.21
CA VAL A 9 -6.85 8.06 -9.04
C VAL A 9 -7.69 7.99 -7.77
N LEU A 10 -7.67 6.85 -7.07
CA LEU A 10 -8.36 6.64 -5.82
C LEU A 10 -7.49 7.11 -4.65
N GLY A 11 -7.93 8.16 -3.95
CA GLY A 11 -7.14 8.83 -2.92
C GLY A 11 -6.20 9.89 -3.49
N SER A 12 -6.68 10.69 -4.45
CA SER A 12 -5.91 11.69 -5.21
C SER A 12 -5.26 12.77 -4.34
N THR A 13 -5.82 13.05 -3.17
CA THR A 13 -5.31 14.05 -2.22
C THR A 13 -4.31 13.49 -1.20
N GLY A 14 -4.07 12.17 -1.22
CA GLY A 14 -3.08 11.51 -0.37
C GLY A 14 -1.66 11.62 -0.94
N SER A 15 -0.66 11.13 -0.18
CA SER A 15 0.76 11.20 -0.57
C SER A 15 1.04 10.56 -1.93
N ILE A 16 0.50 9.37 -2.20
CA ILE A 16 0.70 8.68 -3.50
C ILE A 16 -0.13 9.35 -4.59
N GLY A 17 -1.38 9.73 -4.30
CA GLY A 17 -2.25 10.38 -5.28
C GLY A 17 -1.69 11.69 -5.80
N THR A 18 -1.15 12.55 -4.93
CA THR A 18 -0.52 13.81 -5.32
C THR A 18 0.72 13.60 -6.18
N GLN A 19 1.58 12.63 -5.81
CA GLN A 19 2.76 12.27 -6.61
C GLN A 19 2.38 11.65 -7.97
N ALA A 20 1.30 10.87 -8.02
CA ALA A 20 0.79 10.35 -9.29
C ALA A 20 0.30 11.49 -10.21
N LEU A 21 -0.37 12.49 -9.65
CA LEU A 21 -0.78 13.66 -10.41
C LEU A 21 0.42 14.52 -10.86
N GLU A 22 1.53 14.56 -10.11
CA GLU A 22 2.79 15.14 -10.58
C GLU A 22 3.35 14.39 -11.81
N VAL A 23 3.36 13.05 -11.77
CA VAL A 23 3.77 12.22 -12.90
C VAL A 23 2.88 12.51 -14.12
N VAL A 24 1.56 12.54 -13.95
CA VAL A 24 0.61 12.83 -15.04
C VAL A 24 0.81 14.26 -15.57
N ARG A 25 1.05 15.24 -14.70
CA ARG A 25 1.29 16.65 -15.07
C ARG A 25 2.50 16.79 -15.98
N SER A 26 3.56 16.03 -15.69
CA SER A 26 4.80 16.04 -16.48
C SER A 26 4.69 15.27 -17.81
N HIS A 27 3.63 14.46 -18.00
CA HIS A 27 3.48 13.58 -19.17
C HIS A 27 2.04 13.58 -19.70
N ARG A 28 1.47 14.77 -19.88
CA ARG A 28 0.08 14.95 -20.37
C ARG A 28 -0.14 14.41 -21.79
N GLU A 29 0.93 14.16 -22.54
CA GLU A 29 0.86 13.51 -23.85
C GLU A 29 0.61 12.00 -23.74
N ALA A 30 1.00 11.38 -22.64
CA ALA A 30 0.88 9.93 -22.39
C ALA A 30 -0.32 9.58 -21.50
N PHE A 31 -0.70 10.49 -20.60
CA PHE A 31 -1.67 10.21 -19.54
C PHE A 31 -2.83 11.22 -19.52
N GLU A 32 -4.00 10.75 -19.12
CA GLU A 32 -5.20 11.54 -18.88
C GLU A 32 -5.87 11.09 -17.59
N VAL A 33 -6.25 12.04 -16.72
CA VAL A 33 -7.02 11.73 -15.51
C VAL A 33 -8.50 11.77 -15.86
N THR A 34 -9.20 10.66 -15.66
CA THR A 34 -10.66 10.55 -15.91
C THR A 34 -11.49 10.53 -14.65
N VAL A 35 -10.92 10.02 -13.53
CA VAL A 35 -11.60 9.96 -12.23
C VAL A 35 -10.65 10.42 -11.13
N LEU A 36 -11.14 11.30 -10.25
CA LEU A 36 -10.47 11.69 -9.01
C LEU A 36 -11.34 11.32 -7.80
N VAL A 37 -10.75 10.68 -6.81
CA VAL A 37 -11.45 10.29 -5.58
C VAL A 37 -10.70 10.82 -4.37
N ALA A 38 -11.43 11.49 -3.46
CA ALA A 38 -10.93 11.87 -2.15
C ALA A 38 -11.96 11.59 -1.06
N ARG A 39 -11.53 11.58 0.22
CA ARG A 39 -12.44 11.33 1.34
C ARG A 39 -13.07 12.60 1.87
N ARG A 40 -12.26 13.59 2.29
CA ARG A 40 -12.69 14.83 2.96
C ARG A 40 -11.96 16.08 2.50
N SER A 41 -10.85 15.93 1.77
CA SER A 41 -10.01 17.06 1.36
C SER A 41 -10.63 17.79 0.17
N THR A 42 -11.68 18.59 0.41
CA THR A 42 -12.46 19.27 -0.62
C THR A 42 -11.65 20.28 -1.42
N GLU A 43 -10.92 21.17 -0.73
CA GLU A 43 -10.12 22.23 -1.37
C GLU A 43 -9.13 21.66 -2.38
N LEU A 44 -8.35 20.64 -1.96
CA LEU A 44 -7.35 20.04 -2.84
C LEU A 44 -7.99 19.23 -3.97
N LEU A 45 -9.09 18.51 -3.69
CA LEU A 45 -9.84 17.77 -4.71
C LEU A 45 -10.40 18.71 -5.79
N ILE A 46 -10.98 19.85 -5.39
CA ILE A 46 -11.50 20.86 -6.31
C ILE A 46 -10.36 21.45 -7.15
N ALA A 47 -9.23 21.79 -6.53
CA ALA A 47 -8.07 22.31 -7.28
C ALA A 47 -7.55 21.29 -8.31
N GLN A 48 -7.44 20.01 -7.93
CA GLN A 48 -7.07 18.93 -8.83
C GLN A 48 -8.10 18.74 -9.96
N ALA A 49 -9.40 18.82 -9.65
CA ALA A 49 -10.46 18.71 -10.64
C ALA A 49 -10.41 19.84 -11.68
N LEU A 50 -10.19 21.07 -11.26
CA LEU A 50 -10.04 22.21 -12.15
C LEU A 50 -8.78 22.13 -13.02
N GLU A 51 -7.69 21.56 -12.48
CA GLU A 51 -6.42 21.41 -13.21
C GLU A 51 -6.46 20.30 -14.26
N PHE A 52 -7.00 19.13 -13.90
CA PHE A 52 -6.96 17.93 -14.74
C PHE A 52 -8.24 17.71 -15.54
N SER A 53 -9.33 18.42 -15.22
CA SER A 53 -10.62 18.33 -15.89
C SER A 53 -11.12 16.88 -16.09
N PRO A 54 -11.18 16.05 -14.99
CA PRO A 54 -11.62 14.67 -15.11
C PRO A 54 -13.10 14.59 -15.53
N ALA A 55 -13.53 13.44 -16.03
CA ALA A 55 -14.95 13.19 -16.30
C ALA A 55 -15.76 13.12 -14.99
N VAL A 56 -15.18 12.52 -13.95
CA VAL A 56 -15.85 12.30 -12.65
C VAL A 56 -14.95 12.66 -11.48
N VAL A 57 -15.57 13.26 -10.47
CA VAL A 57 -15.01 13.46 -9.13
C VAL A 57 -15.88 12.77 -8.11
N VAL A 58 -15.28 11.97 -7.21
CA VAL A 58 -16.01 11.32 -6.12
C VAL A 58 -15.48 11.81 -4.78
N ILE A 59 -16.38 12.32 -3.92
CA ILE A 59 -16.08 12.58 -2.51
C ILE A 59 -16.73 11.48 -1.67
N SER A 60 -15.92 10.62 -1.01
CA SER A 60 -16.48 9.45 -0.34
C SER A 60 -17.20 9.75 0.98
N ASP A 61 -16.89 10.85 1.65
CA ASP A 61 -17.66 11.35 2.79
C ASP A 61 -18.75 12.29 2.27
N GLU A 62 -19.99 11.80 2.27
CA GLU A 62 -21.16 12.48 1.70
C GLU A 62 -21.45 13.85 2.32
N ALA A 63 -20.98 14.10 3.56
CA ALA A 63 -21.16 15.39 4.23
C ALA A 63 -20.50 16.54 3.43
N TYR A 64 -19.50 16.25 2.62
CA TYR A 64 -18.77 17.23 1.81
C TYR A 64 -19.26 17.34 0.37
N TYR A 65 -20.23 16.52 -0.05
CA TYR A 65 -20.77 16.53 -1.41
C TYR A 65 -21.33 17.90 -1.84
N PRO A 66 -22.13 18.61 -1.02
CA PRO A 66 -22.70 19.90 -1.44
C PRO A 66 -21.63 20.94 -1.79
N GLU A 67 -20.53 20.98 -1.03
CA GLU A 67 -19.41 21.90 -1.24
C GLU A 67 -18.70 21.62 -2.58
N VAL A 68 -18.31 20.35 -2.83
CA VAL A 68 -17.62 19.96 -4.06
C VAL A 68 -18.51 20.19 -5.28
N ARG A 69 -19.79 19.81 -5.20
CA ARG A 69 -20.77 19.99 -6.28
C ARG A 69 -20.98 21.48 -6.60
N GLN A 70 -21.10 22.33 -5.59
CA GLN A 70 -21.25 23.77 -5.78
C GLN A 70 -20.02 24.37 -6.47
N ALA A 71 -18.83 24.02 -5.99
CA ALA A 71 -17.57 24.54 -6.54
C ALA A 71 -17.35 24.15 -8.01
N LEU A 72 -17.76 22.94 -8.40
CA LEU A 72 -17.60 22.44 -9.77
C LEU A 72 -18.83 22.64 -10.68
N SER A 73 -19.88 23.32 -10.20
CA SER A 73 -21.15 23.50 -10.91
C SER A 73 -21.04 24.22 -12.27
N HIS A 74 -19.99 24.98 -12.48
CA HIS A 74 -19.70 25.71 -13.72
C HIS A 74 -18.88 24.89 -14.72
N THR A 75 -18.56 23.64 -14.42
CA THR A 75 -17.79 22.72 -15.25
C THR A 75 -18.69 21.62 -15.80
N SER A 76 -18.16 20.80 -16.72
CA SER A 76 -18.80 19.56 -17.20
C SER A 76 -18.48 18.33 -16.33
N ILE A 77 -17.79 18.51 -15.21
CA ILE A 77 -17.33 17.42 -14.34
C ILE A 77 -18.53 16.88 -13.56
N GLU A 78 -18.77 15.58 -13.66
CA GLU A 78 -19.75 14.89 -12.83
C GLU A 78 -19.24 14.76 -11.40
N VAL A 79 -20.03 15.14 -10.42
CA VAL A 79 -19.70 15.02 -8.99
C VAL A 79 -20.56 13.96 -8.35
N MET A 80 -19.94 12.92 -7.80
CA MET A 80 -20.58 11.80 -7.12
C MET A 80 -20.14 11.77 -5.64
N ALA A 81 -20.89 11.04 -4.81
CA ALA A 81 -20.59 10.89 -3.39
C ALA A 81 -20.82 9.47 -2.89
N GLY A 82 -20.12 9.12 -1.80
CA GLY A 82 -20.26 7.83 -1.13
C GLY A 82 -19.31 6.76 -1.65
N SER A 83 -19.24 5.64 -0.93
CA SER A 83 -18.35 4.52 -1.25
C SER A 83 -18.79 3.73 -2.49
N GLU A 84 -20.10 3.62 -2.71
CA GLU A 84 -20.65 2.92 -3.88
C GLU A 84 -20.30 3.66 -5.18
N ALA A 85 -20.35 5.00 -5.16
CA ALA A 85 -19.96 5.83 -6.28
C ALA A 85 -18.51 5.61 -6.75
N ILE A 86 -17.61 5.22 -5.84
CA ILE A 86 -16.22 4.88 -6.22
C ILE A 86 -16.20 3.63 -7.10
N ALA A 87 -16.96 2.59 -6.70
CA ALA A 87 -17.05 1.35 -7.47
C ALA A 87 -17.69 1.57 -8.86
N GLU A 88 -18.69 2.45 -8.96
CA GLU A 88 -19.28 2.85 -10.23
C GLU A 88 -18.29 3.63 -11.12
N ALA A 89 -17.53 4.54 -10.53
CA ALA A 89 -16.59 5.37 -11.27
C ALA A 89 -15.42 4.56 -11.86
N VAL A 90 -14.89 3.54 -11.15
CA VAL A 90 -13.73 2.76 -11.63
C VAL A 90 -14.06 1.79 -12.77
N VAL A 91 -15.32 1.38 -12.91
CA VAL A 91 -15.72 0.44 -13.98
C VAL A 91 -16.07 1.13 -15.32
N ARG A 92 -16.04 2.46 -15.36
CA ARG A 92 -16.37 3.25 -16.56
C ARG A 92 -15.54 2.82 -17.77
N PRO A 93 -16.10 2.89 -18.99
CA PRO A 93 -15.39 2.50 -20.22
C PRO A 93 -14.23 3.45 -20.58
N ASP A 94 -14.24 4.66 -20.04
CA ASP A 94 -13.19 5.67 -20.20
C ASP A 94 -12.09 5.59 -19.10
N VAL A 95 -11.99 4.48 -18.39
CA VAL A 95 -10.91 4.16 -17.43
C VAL A 95 -10.12 2.96 -17.94
N ASP A 96 -8.81 3.11 -18.10
CA ASP A 96 -7.89 2.03 -18.50
C ASP A 96 -7.12 1.50 -17.27
N ILE A 97 -6.67 2.41 -16.40
CA ILE A 97 -5.84 2.13 -15.22
C ILE A 97 -6.51 2.69 -13.98
N VAL A 98 -6.57 1.90 -12.91
CA VAL A 98 -7.02 2.34 -11.59
C VAL A 98 -5.83 2.36 -10.64
N LEU A 99 -5.39 3.55 -10.24
CA LEU A 99 -4.41 3.72 -9.17
C LEU A 99 -5.13 3.67 -7.82
N THR A 100 -4.86 2.62 -7.04
CA THR A 100 -5.47 2.40 -5.72
C THR A 100 -4.57 2.97 -4.62
N ALA A 101 -4.72 4.26 -4.32
CA ALA A 101 -3.94 4.96 -3.29
C ALA A 101 -4.78 5.31 -2.03
N MET A 102 -5.86 4.57 -1.81
CA MET A 102 -6.63 4.60 -0.57
C MET A 102 -5.90 3.83 0.53
N VAL A 103 -6.14 4.18 1.79
CA VAL A 103 -5.47 3.55 2.93
C VAL A 103 -6.38 2.50 3.58
N GLY A 104 -5.81 1.36 3.97
CA GLY A 104 -6.49 0.32 4.73
C GLY A 104 -7.55 -0.45 3.94
N PHE A 105 -8.50 -1.04 4.66
CA PHE A 105 -9.56 -1.89 4.09
C PHE A 105 -10.44 -1.18 3.05
N SER A 106 -10.58 0.14 3.12
CA SER A 106 -11.49 0.91 2.25
C SER A 106 -11.17 0.80 0.75
N GLY A 107 -9.94 0.42 0.38
CA GLY A 107 -9.54 0.20 -1.01
C GLY A 107 -10.02 -1.12 -1.61
N LEU A 108 -10.48 -2.09 -0.81
CA LEU A 108 -10.78 -3.45 -1.26
C LEU A 108 -11.95 -3.48 -2.26
N VAL A 109 -13.09 -2.90 -1.90
CA VAL A 109 -14.32 -2.94 -2.72
C VAL A 109 -14.10 -2.32 -4.12
N PRO A 110 -13.59 -1.08 -4.24
CA PRO A 110 -13.35 -0.50 -5.57
C PRO A 110 -12.27 -1.24 -6.36
N THR A 111 -11.27 -1.83 -5.71
CA THR A 111 -10.26 -2.65 -6.39
C THR A 111 -10.88 -3.92 -6.98
N LEU A 112 -11.76 -4.61 -6.24
CA LEU A 112 -12.50 -5.77 -6.74
C LEU A 112 -13.41 -5.41 -7.91
N ALA A 113 -14.12 -4.28 -7.86
CA ALA A 113 -14.95 -3.80 -8.95
C ALA A 113 -14.11 -3.54 -10.21
N ALA A 114 -12.98 -2.87 -10.08
CA ALA A 114 -12.07 -2.59 -11.18
C ALA A 114 -11.47 -3.87 -11.80
N ILE A 115 -11.07 -4.85 -10.98
CA ILE A 115 -10.57 -6.15 -11.42
C ILE A 115 -11.65 -6.90 -12.20
N THR A 116 -12.89 -6.95 -11.66
CA THR A 116 -14.01 -7.61 -12.32
C THR A 116 -14.36 -6.99 -13.67
N ALA A 117 -14.11 -5.69 -13.81
CA ALA A 117 -14.25 -4.97 -15.09
C ALA A 117 -13.02 -5.10 -16.02
N GLY A 118 -12.04 -5.94 -15.68
CA GLY A 118 -10.83 -6.19 -16.48
C GLY A 118 -9.86 -4.99 -16.56
N LYS A 119 -9.93 -4.05 -15.60
CA LYS A 119 -9.05 -2.88 -15.59
C LYS A 119 -7.64 -3.26 -15.15
N THR A 120 -6.64 -2.50 -15.60
CA THR A 120 -5.29 -2.58 -15.01
C THR A 120 -5.28 -1.86 -13.67
N ILE A 121 -4.73 -2.50 -12.65
CA ILE A 121 -4.60 -1.96 -11.30
C ILE A 121 -3.16 -1.54 -11.06
N ALA A 122 -2.93 -0.26 -10.82
CA ALA A 122 -1.68 0.25 -10.24
C ALA A 122 -1.86 0.21 -8.71
N LEU A 123 -1.40 -0.87 -8.09
CA LEU A 123 -1.69 -1.19 -6.69
C LEU A 123 -0.70 -0.49 -5.75
N SER A 124 -1.20 0.47 -4.96
CA SER A 124 -0.47 1.11 -3.86
C SER A 124 -1.07 0.78 -2.49
N ASN A 125 -2.31 0.29 -2.44
CA ASN A 125 -2.97 -0.14 -1.22
C ASN A 125 -2.63 -1.61 -0.94
N LYS A 126 -1.55 -1.84 -0.20
CA LYS A 126 -1.07 -3.20 0.14
C LYS A 126 -2.06 -3.98 0.99
N GLU A 127 -2.85 -3.28 1.82
CA GLU A 127 -3.84 -3.89 2.69
C GLU A 127 -4.88 -4.70 1.88
N THR A 128 -5.15 -4.33 0.65
CA THR A 128 -6.02 -5.07 -0.27
C THR A 128 -5.54 -6.52 -0.47
N LEU A 129 -4.26 -6.72 -0.74
CA LEU A 129 -3.67 -8.07 -0.88
C LEU A 129 -3.45 -8.77 0.46
N VAL A 130 -3.16 -8.02 1.51
CA VAL A 130 -3.05 -8.58 2.87
C VAL A 130 -4.38 -9.21 3.29
N VAL A 131 -5.48 -8.48 3.10
CA VAL A 131 -6.82 -8.91 3.54
C VAL A 131 -7.42 -9.99 2.64
N ALA A 132 -7.24 -9.87 1.33
CA ALA A 132 -7.98 -10.65 0.34
C ALA A 132 -7.11 -11.18 -0.81
N GLY A 133 -5.82 -11.46 -0.56
CA GLY A 133 -4.86 -11.75 -1.63
C GLY A 133 -5.27 -12.92 -2.53
N GLU A 134 -5.71 -14.04 -1.96
CA GLU A 134 -6.17 -15.20 -2.74
C GLU A 134 -7.37 -14.84 -3.63
N LEU A 135 -8.36 -14.13 -3.07
CA LEU A 135 -9.54 -13.69 -3.80
C LEU A 135 -9.17 -12.73 -4.94
N ILE A 136 -8.32 -11.75 -4.66
CA ILE A 136 -7.86 -10.74 -5.62
C ILE A 136 -7.11 -11.38 -6.78
N MET A 137 -6.12 -12.24 -6.50
CA MET A 137 -5.31 -12.86 -7.54
C MET A 137 -6.11 -13.85 -8.40
N SER A 138 -7.03 -14.60 -7.77
CA SER A 138 -7.96 -15.47 -8.48
C SER A 138 -8.88 -14.70 -9.42
N LEU A 139 -9.46 -13.59 -8.96
CA LEU A 139 -10.33 -12.74 -9.79
C LEU A 139 -9.54 -12.03 -10.89
N ALA A 140 -8.33 -11.53 -10.60
CA ALA A 140 -7.47 -10.91 -11.61
C ALA A 140 -7.18 -11.88 -12.77
N THR A 141 -6.82 -13.11 -12.46
CA THR A 141 -6.60 -14.16 -13.47
C THR A 141 -7.88 -14.44 -14.26
N ARG A 142 -9.02 -14.60 -13.59
CA ARG A 142 -10.31 -14.91 -14.22
C ARG A 142 -10.78 -13.82 -15.18
N HIS A 143 -10.57 -12.55 -14.83
CA HIS A 143 -11.04 -11.40 -15.62
C HIS A 143 -9.95 -10.80 -16.52
N GLY A 144 -8.74 -11.35 -16.54
CA GLY A 144 -7.62 -10.84 -17.33
C GLY A 144 -7.14 -9.47 -16.89
N ALA A 145 -7.39 -9.10 -15.62
CA ALA A 145 -6.92 -7.85 -15.05
C ALA A 145 -5.43 -7.96 -14.69
N ARG A 146 -4.66 -6.91 -15.00
CA ARG A 146 -3.24 -6.85 -14.61
C ARG A 146 -3.11 -6.09 -13.29
N ILE A 147 -2.29 -6.60 -12.38
CA ILE A 147 -1.93 -5.91 -11.15
C ILE A 147 -0.45 -5.52 -11.24
N LEU A 148 -0.18 -4.21 -11.20
CA LEU A 148 1.16 -3.64 -11.25
C LEU A 148 1.45 -2.98 -9.90
N PRO A 149 2.50 -3.39 -9.19
CA PRO A 149 2.80 -2.84 -7.89
C PRO A 149 3.33 -1.41 -7.98
N VAL A 150 2.85 -0.56 -7.08
CA VAL A 150 3.33 0.81 -6.88
C VAL A 150 4.19 0.91 -5.62
N ASP A 151 3.99 0.03 -4.63
CA ASP A 151 4.89 -0.03 -3.48
C ASP A 151 6.33 -0.24 -3.94
N SER A 152 7.29 0.53 -3.39
CA SER A 152 8.65 0.63 -3.96
C SER A 152 9.36 -0.71 -4.01
N GLU A 153 9.23 -1.52 -2.98
CA GLU A 153 9.85 -2.84 -2.87
C GLU A 153 9.25 -3.83 -3.87
N HIS A 154 7.92 -3.84 -3.97
CA HIS A 154 7.23 -4.73 -4.91
C HIS A 154 7.43 -4.32 -6.37
N SER A 155 7.46 -3.01 -6.63
CA SER A 155 7.86 -2.49 -7.94
C SER A 155 9.28 -2.93 -8.30
N ALA A 156 10.21 -2.90 -7.33
CA ALA A 156 11.57 -3.36 -7.52
C ALA A 156 11.66 -4.85 -7.86
N ILE A 157 10.97 -5.70 -7.09
CA ILE A 157 10.89 -7.14 -7.35
C ILE A 157 10.30 -7.39 -8.73
N TYR A 158 9.16 -6.76 -9.06
CA TYR A 158 8.53 -6.88 -10.37
C TYR A 158 9.50 -6.50 -11.50
N GLN A 159 10.23 -5.38 -11.37
CA GLN A 159 11.22 -4.93 -12.37
C GLN A 159 12.38 -5.91 -12.52
N CYS A 160 12.78 -6.59 -11.44
CA CYS A 160 13.82 -7.62 -11.50
C CYS A 160 13.36 -8.90 -12.22
N LEU A 161 12.06 -9.19 -12.17
CA LEU A 161 11.46 -10.40 -12.77
C LEU A 161 11.06 -10.21 -14.24
N VAL A 162 10.98 -8.98 -14.75
CA VAL A 162 10.67 -8.75 -16.17
C VAL A 162 11.72 -9.40 -17.06
N GLY A 163 11.26 -10.27 -17.97
CA GLY A 163 12.12 -11.03 -18.90
C GLY A 163 12.73 -12.30 -18.28
N GLU A 164 12.27 -12.70 -17.08
CA GLU A 164 12.76 -13.89 -16.36
C GLU A 164 11.70 -15.00 -16.25
N GLU A 165 10.66 -14.97 -17.08
CA GLU A 165 9.46 -15.83 -16.95
C GLU A 165 9.77 -17.34 -16.97
N GLY A 166 10.93 -17.74 -17.48
CA GLY A 166 11.39 -19.14 -17.53
C GLY A 166 12.40 -19.50 -16.44
N ASN A 167 12.85 -18.56 -15.64
CA ASN A 167 13.93 -18.75 -14.67
C ASN A 167 13.37 -18.97 -13.26
N PRO A 168 13.74 -20.08 -12.59
CA PRO A 168 13.24 -20.37 -11.25
C PRO A 168 13.70 -19.33 -10.23
N LEU A 169 12.75 -18.68 -9.58
CA LEU A 169 13.00 -17.83 -8.42
C LEU A 169 13.28 -18.70 -7.19
N GLU A 170 14.41 -18.50 -6.52
CA GLU A 170 14.74 -19.18 -5.28
C GLU A 170 14.19 -18.42 -4.07
N ARG A 171 14.47 -17.10 -4.00
CA ARG A 171 13.93 -16.26 -2.93
C ARG A 171 13.84 -14.79 -3.31
N ILE A 172 12.97 -14.11 -2.57
CA ILE A 172 12.85 -12.65 -2.58
C ILE A 172 13.61 -12.09 -1.38
N LEU A 173 14.48 -11.10 -1.63
CA LEU A 173 15.19 -10.35 -0.61
C LEU A 173 14.49 -8.98 -0.46
N LEU A 174 13.54 -8.92 0.47
CA LEU A 174 12.69 -7.75 0.70
C LEU A 174 13.41 -6.77 1.62
N THR A 175 13.80 -5.60 1.12
CA THR A 175 14.54 -4.63 1.91
C THR A 175 13.62 -3.76 2.76
N ALA A 176 14.13 -3.29 3.89
CA ALA A 176 13.47 -2.40 4.84
C ALA A 176 14.40 -1.28 5.28
N SER A 177 13.92 -0.07 5.52
CA SER A 177 14.72 0.99 6.15
C SER A 177 15.12 0.65 7.61
N GLY A 178 14.33 -0.22 8.25
CA GLY A 178 14.43 -0.55 9.68
C GLY A 178 13.74 0.46 10.60
N GLY A 179 13.17 1.54 10.05
CA GLY A 179 12.47 2.56 10.80
C GLY A 179 13.37 3.44 11.69
N PRO A 180 12.78 4.40 12.43
CA PRO A 180 13.54 5.35 13.26
C PRO A 180 14.21 4.71 14.48
N PHE A 181 13.75 3.54 14.93
CA PHE A 181 14.21 2.89 16.17
C PHE A 181 15.12 1.68 15.92
N ARG A 182 15.58 1.44 14.69
CA ARG A 182 16.43 0.27 14.35
C ARG A 182 17.69 0.12 15.20
N SER A 183 18.23 1.24 15.70
CA SER A 183 19.43 1.24 16.56
C SER A 183 19.16 0.87 18.02
N TYR A 184 17.91 0.81 18.44
CA TYR A 184 17.53 0.43 19.80
C TYR A 184 17.88 -1.02 20.06
N LYS A 185 18.31 -1.31 21.30
CA LYS A 185 18.80 -2.64 21.71
C LYS A 185 17.99 -3.22 22.86
N ARG A 186 17.24 -2.40 23.56
CA ARG A 186 16.52 -2.80 24.78
C ARG A 186 15.04 -2.41 24.69
N VAL A 187 14.24 -3.23 25.30
CA VAL A 187 12.78 -3.09 25.32
C VAL A 187 12.33 -1.80 26.00
N GLU A 188 13.03 -1.39 27.06
CA GLU A 188 12.73 -0.19 27.83
C GLU A 188 12.86 1.09 27.01
N GLU A 189 13.71 1.08 25.98
CA GLU A 189 13.85 2.21 25.06
C GLU A 189 12.57 2.43 24.22
N LEU A 190 11.81 1.37 23.94
CA LEU A 190 10.55 1.43 23.21
C LEU A 190 9.35 1.86 24.07
N GLU A 191 9.43 1.71 25.40
CA GLU A 191 8.37 2.15 26.32
C GLU A 191 8.24 3.68 26.35
N ALA A 192 9.35 4.39 26.11
CA ALA A 192 9.40 5.85 26.08
C ALA A 192 9.13 6.46 24.70
N VAL A 193 8.80 5.65 23.70
CA VAL A 193 8.56 6.14 22.33
C VAL A 193 7.31 7.00 22.26
N THR A 194 7.47 8.25 21.81
CA THR A 194 6.38 9.18 21.58
C THR A 194 5.87 9.12 20.13
N VAL A 195 4.67 9.62 19.90
CA VAL A 195 4.08 9.72 18.55
C VAL A 195 4.99 10.54 17.64
N GLU A 196 5.50 11.67 18.13
CA GLU A 196 6.37 12.57 17.35
C GLU A 196 7.68 11.89 16.95
N ALA A 197 8.26 11.08 17.85
CA ALA A 197 9.48 10.31 17.54
C ALA A 197 9.21 9.23 16.49
N ALA A 198 8.09 8.53 16.60
CA ALA A 198 7.70 7.48 15.68
C ALA A 198 7.35 8.01 14.28
N LEU A 199 6.86 9.25 14.17
CA LEU A 199 6.55 9.89 12.89
C LEU A 199 7.80 10.43 12.16
N ARG A 200 9.00 10.41 12.75
CA ARG A 200 10.24 10.87 12.11
C ARG A 200 10.92 9.76 11.33
N HIS A 201 10.39 9.44 10.14
CA HIS A 201 11.04 8.45 9.29
C HIS A 201 12.35 9.01 8.71
N PRO A 202 13.48 8.21 8.69
CA PRO A 202 14.79 8.71 8.26
C PRO A 202 14.89 9.07 6.77
N ASN A 203 14.21 8.36 5.88
CA ASN A 203 14.40 8.44 4.44
C ASN A 203 13.16 8.85 3.64
N TRP A 204 11.94 8.57 4.16
CA TRP A 204 10.70 8.72 3.43
C TRP A 204 9.75 9.72 4.08
N SER A 205 9.07 10.51 3.26
CA SER A 205 7.91 11.29 3.69
C SER A 205 6.63 10.53 3.33
N MET A 206 5.99 9.95 4.34
CA MET A 206 4.83 9.05 4.18
C MET A 206 3.65 9.53 5.02
N GLY A 207 2.47 8.94 4.74
CA GLY A 207 1.31 9.12 5.61
C GLY A 207 1.55 8.56 7.03
N ALA A 208 0.87 9.13 8.02
CA ALA A 208 1.09 8.80 9.43
C ALA A 208 0.97 7.29 9.71
N LYS A 209 -0.07 6.62 9.18
CA LYS A 209 -0.26 5.16 9.37
C LYS A 209 0.95 4.36 8.89
N VAL A 210 1.40 4.59 7.65
CA VAL A 210 2.53 3.85 7.06
C VAL A 210 3.83 4.14 7.82
N THR A 211 4.01 5.38 8.31
CA THR A 211 5.19 5.75 9.12
C THR A 211 5.23 4.99 10.45
N ILE A 212 4.09 4.84 11.15
CA ILE A 212 4.03 4.03 12.37
C ILE A 212 4.23 2.55 12.06
N ASP A 213 3.65 2.03 10.98
CA ASP A 213 3.89 0.66 10.53
C ASP A 213 5.37 0.41 10.21
N SER A 214 6.06 1.37 9.60
CA SER A 214 7.51 1.30 9.36
C SER A 214 8.29 1.28 10.68
N ALA A 215 7.93 2.16 11.63
CA ALA A 215 8.60 2.24 12.93
C ALA A 215 8.50 0.93 13.73
N SER A 216 7.40 0.19 13.59
CA SER A 216 7.10 -1.06 14.29
C SER A 216 7.46 -2.33 13.49
N LEU A 217 8.03 -2.21 12.29
CA LEU A 217 8.23 -3.26 11.29
C LEU A 217 6.94 -3.95 10.81
N MET A 218 5.75 -3.44 11.15
CA MET A 218 4.49 -3.94 10.59
C MET A 218 4.41 -3.67 9.09
N ASN A 219 4.88 -2.50 8.62
CA ASN A 219 4.88 -2.20 7.19
C ASN A 219 5.56 -3.32 6.39
N LYS A 220 6.71 -3.79 6.88
CA LYS A 220 7.45 -4.87 6.24
C LYS A 220 6.74 -6.22 6.36
N GLY A 221 6.01 -6.44 7.45
CA GLY A 221 5.13 -7.60 7.59
C GLY A 221 3.98 -7.61 6.57
N LEU A 222 3.32 -6.47 6.39
CA LEU A 222 2.26 -6.33 5.38
C LEU A 222 2.81 -6.51 3.96
N GLU A 223 3.97 -5.96 3.69
CA GLU A 223 4.66 -6.08 2.40
C GLU A 223 5.11 -7.53 2.11
N MET A 224 5.53 -8.28 3.11
CA MET A 224 5.85 -9.70 2.95
C MET A 224 4.60 -10.51 2.55
N ILE A 225 3.44 -10.21 3.15
CA ILE A 225 2.17 -10.83 2.77
C ILE A 225 1.75 -10.41 1.34
N GLU A 226 1.93 -9.14 0.98
CA GLU A 226 1.67 -8.65 -0.37
C GLU A 226 2.57 -9.35 -1.40
N ALA A 227 3.88 -9.50 -1.12
CA ALA A 227 4.82 -10.19 -1.99
C ALA A 227 4.45 -11.67 -2.21
N ARG A 228 3.98 -12.36 -1.16
CA ARG A 228 3.46 -13.73 -1.25
C ARG A 228 2.42 -13.87 -2.37
N TRP A 229 1.50 -12.91 -2.45
CA TRP A 229 0.40 -12.95 -3.42
C TRP A 229 0.81 -12.44 -4.79
N LEU A 230 1.53 -11.33 -4.88
CA LEU A 230 1.92 -10.75 -6.18
C LEU A 230 2.86 -11.64 -6.99
N PHE A 231 3.76 -12.37 -6.31
CA PHE A 231 4.82 -13.14 -6.96
C PHE A 231 4.65 -14.64 -6.78
N ASP A 232 3.52 -15.09 -6.23
CA ASP A 232 3.22 -16.50 -5.92
C ASP A 232 4.40 -17.22 -5.24
N THR A 233 5.04 -16.56 -4.28
CA THR A 233 6.26 -17.02 -3.60
C THR A 233 5.90 -17.41 -2.17
N PRO A 234 6.24 -18.61 -1.68
CA PRO A 234 5.94 -19.03 -0.32
C PRO A 234 6.67 -18.16 0.71
N ALA A 235 6.09 -18.02 1.92
CA ALA A 235 6.60 -17.11 2.93
C ALA A 235 8.05 -17.40 3.36
N GLU A 236 8.43 -18.66 3.39
CA GLU A 236 9.78 -19.13 3.70
C GLU A 236 10.84 -18.72 2.66
N SER A 237 10.41 -18.40 1.46
CA SER A 237 11.25 -17.87 0.38
C SER A 237 11.23 -16.34 0.30
N ILE A 238 10.66 -15.64 1.29
CA ILE A 238 10.69 -14.19 1.38
C ILE A 238 11.51 -13.78 2.61
N GLU A 239 12.75 -13.37 2.39
CA GLU A 239 13.66 -12.93 3.45
C GLU A 239 13.64 -11.41 3.58
N VAL A 240 13.42 -10.91 4.81
CA VAL A 240 13.47 -9.47 5.11
C VAL A 240 14.89 -9.07 5.53
N LEU A 241 15.44 -8.06 4.83
CA LEU A 241 16.74 -7.47 5.11
C LEU A 241 16.58 -5.98 5.47
N VAL A 242 17.20 -5.54 6.56
CA VAL A 242 17.27 -4.12 6.88
C VAL A 242 18.41 -3.49 6.06
N HIS A 243 18.06 -2.54 5.19
CA HIS A 243 18.96 -1.73 4.37
C HIS A 243 18.72 -0.25 4.68
N PRO A 244 19.46 0.33 5.65
CA PRO A 244 19.17 1.65 6.18
C PRO A 244 19.20 2.78 5.15
N GLN A 245 20.00 2.64 4.10
CA GLN A 245 20.15 3.66 3.05
C GLN A 245 18.93 3.72 2.11
N SER A 246 18.10 2.65 2.06
CA SER A 246 16.91 2.56 1.21
C SER A 246 17.17 2.86 -0.28
N ILE A 247 18.37 2.57 -0.78
CA ILE A 247 18.76 2.74 -2.18
C ILE A 247 18.47 1.48 -3.00
N ILE A 248 18.75 0.31 -2.43
CA ILE A 248 18.33 -0.98 -2.99
C ILE A 248 16.90 -1.21 -2.50
N HIS A 249 15.95 -1.10 -3.41
CA HIS A 249 14.52 -1.18 -3.06
C HIS A 249 14.03 -2.60 -2.84
N SER A 250 14.60 -3.60 -3.48
CA SER A 250 14.56 -5.05 -3.17
C SER A 250 15.36 -5.82 -4.20
N MET A 251 15.52 -7.12 -3.98
CA MET A 251 16.29 -8.01 -4.83
C MET A 251 15.56 -9.34 -4.99
N VAL A 252 15.89 -10.07 -6.05
CA VAL A 252 15.49 -11.46 -6.28
C VAL A 252 16.71 -12.32 -6.50
N GLU A 253 16.73 -13.52 -5.92
CA GLU A 253 17.76 -14.52 -6.12
C GLU A 253 17.18 -15.69 -6.91
N PHE A 254 17.88 -16.11 -7.94
CA PHE A 254 17.49 -17.21 -8.81
C PHE A 254 18.19 -18.51 -8.40
N ALA A 255 17.66 -19.64 -8.87
CA ALA A 255 18.17 -20.98 -8.53
C ALA A 255 19.63 -21.23 -8.90
N ASP A 256 20.24 -20.43 -9.77
CA ASP A 256 21.67 -20.46 -10.09
C ASP A 256 22.53 -19.63 -9.11
N GLY A 257 21.91 -18.99 -8.10
CA GLY A 257 22.55 -18.12 -7.13
C GLY A 257 22.79 -16.69 -7.62
N SER A 258 22.35 -16.33 -8.83
CA SER A 258 22.46 -14.95 -9.30
C SER A 258 21.40 -14.07 -8.64
N ILE A 259 21.77 -12.80 -8.38
CA ILE A 259 20.89 -11.82 -7.74
C ILE A 259 20.67 -10.63 -8.68
N LYS A 260 19.39 -10.26 -8.91
CA LYS A 260 19.03 -8.99 -9.54
C LYS A 260 18.46 -8.03 -8.50
N ALA A 261 18.85 -6.76 -8.58
CA ALA A 261 18.42 -5.72 -7.69
C ALA A 261 17.94 -4.49 -8.48
N GLN A 262 16.89 -3.85 -8.02
CA GLN A 262 16.50 -2.53 -8.52
C GLN A 262 16.93 -1.46 -7.51
N LEU A 263 17.62 -0.45 -8.02
CA LEU A 263 18.18 0.66 -7.24
C LEU A 263 17.62 1.99 -7.73
N GLY A 264 17.45 2.93 -6.81
CA GLY A 264 17.04 4.30 -7.11
C GLY A 264 17.09 5.20 -5.88
N GLN A 265 16.96 6.51 -6.10
CA GLN A 265 16.68 7.42 -4.99
C GLN A 265 15.30 7.09 -4.38
N PRO A 266 15.11 7.31 -3.06
CA PRO A 266 13.80 7.13 -2.41
C PRO A 266 12.77 8.14 -2.92
N ASP A 267 12.11 7.84 -4.03
CA ASP A 267 11.14 8.70 -4.71
C ASP A 267 10.01 7.84 -5.30
N MET A 268 8.80 7.98 -4.73
CA MET A 268 7.64 7.21 -5.16
C MET A 268 7.18 7.50 -6.59
N ARG A 269 7.59 8.64 -7.18
CA ARG A 269 7.27 8.93 -8.58
C ARG A 269 7.91 7.94 -9.55
N LEU A 270 9.02 7.29 -9.18
CA LEU A 270 9.64 6.24 -9.99
C LEU A 270 8.75 5.00 -10.13
N PRO A 271 8.34 4.32 -9.06
CA PRO A 271 7.44 3.16 -9.17
C PRO A 271 6.04 3.54 -9.68
N ILE A 272 5.53 4.72 -9.33
CA ILE A 272 4.26 5.23 -9.88
C ILE A 272 4.36 5.36 -11.41
N SER A 273 5.38 6.04 -11.93
CA SER A 273 5.53 6.22 -13.38
C SER A 273 5.72 4.90 -14.12
N TYR A 274 6.41 3.93 -13.50
CA TYR A 274 6.59 2.60 -14.07
C TYR A 274 5.28 1.82 -14.15
N ALA A 275 4.45 1.86 -13.10
CA ALA A 275 3.14 1.21 -13.08
C ALA A 275 2.16 1.87 -14.07
N LEU A 276 2.08 3.21 -14.08
CA LEU A 276 1.22 3.96 -15.02
C LEU A 276 1.70 3.81 -16.48
N GLY A 277 3.01 3.69 -16.69
CA GLY A 277 3.61 3.40 -17.99
C GLY A 277 3.32 2.01 -18.52
N LEU A 278 2.69 1.11 -17.74
CA LEU A 278 2.49 -0.30 -18.06
C LEU A 278 3.82 -1.00 -18.37
N THR A 279 4.83 -0.75 -17.53
CA THR A 279 6.22 -1.21 -17.61
C THR A 279 7.12 -0.50 -18.62
N GLU A 280 6.60 0.42 -19.42
CA GLU A 280 7.44 1.33 -20.21
C GLU A 280 8.06 2.40 -19.32
N ARG A 281 9.37 2.66 -19.49
CA ARG A 281 10.06 3.69 -18.72
C ARG A 281 9.83 5.06 -19.33
N VAL A 282 9.22 5.93 -18.56
CA VAL A 282 8.98 7.32 -18.97
C VAL A 282 10.18 8.18 -18.56
N SER A 283 10.66 9.01 -19.50
CA SER A 283 11.77 9.93 -19.24
C SER A 283 11.39 10.98 -18.19
N ASN A 284 12.29 11.31 -17.28
CA ASN A 284 12.06 12.30 -16.21
C ASN A 284 13.34 12.99 -15.78
N ASP A 285 13.22 14.10 -15.05
CA ASP A 285 14.32 14.91 -14.52
C ASP A 285 14.54 14.67 -13.01
N TYR A 286 14.09 13.52 -12.47
CA TYR A 286 14.30 13.21 -11.05
C TYR A 286 15.79 13.02 -10.73
N PRO A 287 16.21 13.28 -9.48
CA PRO A 287 17.60 13.13 -9.06
C PRO A 287 18.15 11.73 -9.39
N ARG A 288 19.36 11.67 -9.92
CA ARG A 288 20.04 10.42 -10.25
C ARG A 288 20.90 9.96 -9.08
N LEU A 289 21.03 8.64 -8.94
CA LEU A 289 21.89 8.03 -7.94
C LEU A 289 23.36 8.23 -8.34
N ASN A 290 24.18 8.75 -7.40
CA ASN A 290 25.63 8.83 -7.53
C ASN A 290 26.27 7.67 -6.75
N PHE A 291 26.74 6.63 -7.42
CA PHE A 291 27.34 5.45 -6.79
C PHE A 291 28.63 5.72 -6.03
N LEU A 292 29.37 6.78 -6.38
CA LEU A 292 30.61 7.12 -5.69
C LEU A 292 30.40 7.66 -4.27
N GLU A 293 29.18 8.05 -3.94
CA GLU A 293 28.80 8.59 -2.63
C GLU A 293 28.00 7.59 -1.79
N GLN A 294 27.80 6.36 -2.28
CA GLN A 294 26.93 5.38 -1.62
C GLN A 294 27.74 4.29 -0.92
N THR A 295 27.22 3.88 0.23
CA THR A 295 27.65 2.67 0.93
C THR A 295 26.39 1.83 1.21
N PHE A 296 26.44 0.56 0.87
CA PHE A 296 25.32 -0.35 1.07
C PHE A 296 25.61 -1.27 2.25
N THR A 297 24.72 -1.28 3.24
CA THR A 297 24.81 -2.16 4.41
C THR A 297 23.52 -2.92 4.59
N PHE A 298 23.63 -4.13 5.14
CA PHE A 298 22.48 -5.00 5.41
C PHE A 298 22.58 -5.53 6.83
N GLU A 299 21.44 -5.59 7.51
CA GLU A 299 21.28 -6.08 8.87
C GLU A 299 20.09 -7.04 8.93
N ARG A 300 20.08 -7.93 9.90
CA ARG A 300 18.89 -8.74 10.20
C ARG A 300 17.85 -7.90 10.95
N PRO A 301 16.54 -8.03 10.64
CA PRO A 301 15.51 -7.39 11.44
C PRO A 301 15.51 -7.95 12.87
N ASN A 302 15.37 -7.07 13.86
CA ASN A 302 15.25 -7.49 15.26
C ASN A 302 13.78 -7.80 15.59
N MET A 303 13.36 -9.04 15.35
CA MET A 303 11.97 -9.47 15.59
C MET A 303 11.62 -9.65 17.07
N GLU A 304 12.60 -9.73 17.97
CA GLU A 304 12.35 -9.76 19.41
C GLU A 304 11.93 -8.37 19.91
N LEU A 305 12.60 -7.35 19.43
CA LEU A 305 12.30 -5.96 19.77
C LEU A 305 11.08 -5.43 19.02
N PHE A 306 10.91 -5.82 17.75
CA PHE A 306 9.81 -5.42 16.86
C PHE A 306 8.99 -6.64 16.41
N PRO A 307 8.11 -7.19 17.28
CA PRO A 307 7.45 -8.47 17.03
C PRO A 307 6.39 -8.42 15.93
N ASN A 308 6.01 -7.25 15.43
CA ASN A 308 4.97 -7.12 14.39
C ASN A 308 5.34 -7.84 13.10
N LEU A 309 6.63 -7.88 12.72
CA LEU A 309 7.07 -8.66 11.57
C LEU A 309 6.83 -10.16 11.79
N ALA A 310 7.16 -10.67 12.99
CA ALA A 310 6.90 -12.07 13.34
C ALA A 310 5.40 -12.39 13.38
N LEU A 311 4.56 -11.44 13.85
CA LEU A 311 3.10 -11.59 13.82
C LEU A 311 2.55 -11.68 12.39
N ALA A 312 3.14 -10.95 11.44
CA ALA A 312 2.75 -11.04 10.03
C ALA A 312 3.12 -12.42 9.42
N TYR A 313 4.33 -12.94 9.69
CA TYR A 313 4.69 -14.31 9.30
C TYR A 313 3.71 -15.33 9.92
N ARG A 314 3.39 -15.16 11.19
CA ARG A 314 2.43 -16.02 11.88
C ARG A 314 1.03 -15.96 11.26
N ALA A 315 0.54 -14.77 10.91
CA ALA A 315 -0.75 -14.61 10.24
C ALA A 315 -0.79 -15.32 8.88
N LEU A 316 0.30 -15.24 8.10
CA LEU A 316 0.40 -15.92 6.82
C LEU A 316 0.48 -17.44 6.97
N GLU A 317 1.21 -17.94 7.97
CA GLU A 317 1.28 -19.36 8.33
C GLU A 317 -0.10 -19.91 8.75
N LEU A 318 -0.84 -19.17 9.57
CA LEU A 318 -2.22 -19.50 9.95
C LEU A 318 -3.13 -19.53 8.70
N GLY A 319 -2.92 -18.64 7.76
CA GLY A 319 -3.61 -18.57 6.47
C GLY A 319 -5.10 -18.21 6.59
N GLY A 320 -5.84 -18.39 5.50
CA GLY A 320 -7.27 -18.06 5.45
C GLY A 320 -7.49 -16.58 5.84
N THR A 321 -8.40 -16.36 6.80
CA THR A 321 -8.78 -15.00 7.24
C THR A 321 -7.83 -14.36 8.26
N ALA A 322 -6.75 -15.03 8.71
CA ALA A 322 -5.85 -14.48 9.72
C ALA A 322 -5.13 -13.18 9.30
N PRO A 323 -4.68 -12.98 8.05
CA PRO A 323 -4.12 -11.70 7.63
C PRO A 323 -5.12 -10.53 7.68
N CYS A 324 -6.43 -10.79 7.47
CA CYS A 324 -7.48 -9.79 7.65
C CYS A 324 -7.56 -9.33 9.11
N VAL A 325 -7.49 -10.26 10.04
CA VAL A 325 -7.46 -9.97 11.50
C VAL A 325 -6.23 -9.17 11.88
N LEU A 326 -5.04 -9.56 11.37
CA LEU A 326 -3.79 -8.81 11.58
C LEU A 326 -3.96 -7.35 11.16
N ASN A 327 -4.48 -7.13 9.94
CA ASN A 327 -4.65 -5.79 9.39
C ASN A 327 -5.66 -4.97 10.20
N ALA A 328 -6.84 -5.52 10.51
CA ALA A 328 -7.88 -4.82 11.26
C ALA A 328 -7.40 -4.42 12.66
N ALA A 329 -6.74 -5.34 13.38
CA ALA A 329 -6.17 -5.06 14.69
C ALA A 329 -5.04 -4.02 14.63
N ASN A 330 -4.17 -4.10 13.61
CA ASN A 330 -3.09 -3.13 13.41
C ASN A 330 -3.63 -1.72 13.14
N GLU A 331 -4.65 -1.57 12.30
CA GLU A 331 -5.22 -0.25 12.03
C GLU A 331 -5.78 0.40 13.31
N ILE A 332 -6.44 -0.38 14.19
CA ILE A 332 -6.93 0.11 15.49
C ILE A 332 -5.77 0.42 16.45
N ALA A 333 -4.73 -0.42 16.47
CA ALA A 333 -3.55 -0.18 17.28
C ALA A 333 -2.84 1.13 16.91
N VAL A 334 -2.66 1.36 15.59
CA VAL A 334 -2.04 2.59 15.07
C VAL A 334 -2.93 3.81 15.34
N GLU A 335 -4.25 3.72 15.14
CA GLU A 335 -5.20 4.78 15.47
C GLU A 335 -5.09 5.17 16.96
N ALA A 336 -5.07 4.18 17.85
CA ALA A 336 -4.97 4.39 19.29
C ALA A 336 -3.62 4.98 19.72
N PHE A 337 -2.52 4.53 19.11
CA PHE A 337 -1.19 5.08 19.35
C PHE A 337 -1.11 6.54 18.91
N LEU A 338 -1.54 6.86 17.70
CA LEU A 338 -1.56 8.24 17.16
C LEU A 338 -2.43 9.18 18.02
N ALA A 339 -3.49 8.65 18.63
CA ALA A 339 -4.34 9.38 19.56
C ALA A 339 -3.77 9.48 20.99
N GLY A 340 -2.58 8.93 21.26
CA GLY A 340 -1.96 8.89 22.58
C GLY A 340 -2.69 7.99 23.61
N LYS A 341 -3.52 7.07 23.14
CA LYS A 341 -4.32 6.15 23.98
C LYS A 341 -3.65 4.79 24.21
N LEU A 342 -2.63 4.47 23.43
CA LEU A 342 -1.90 3.20 23.47
C LEU A 342 -0.40 3.46 23.38
N GLY A 343 0.41 2.74 24.17
CA GLY A 343 1.86 2.80 24.06
C GLY A 343 2.40 2.08 22.81
N PHE A 344 3.58 2.44 22.35
CA PHE A 344 4.20 1.88 21.13
C PHE A 344 4.28 0.34 21.16
N ARG A 345 4.78 -0.23 22.25
CA ARG A 345 4.86 -1.69 22.43
C ARG A 345 3.50 -2.37 22.55
N ALA A 346 2.56 -1.70 23.19
CA ALA A 346 1.22 -2.25 23.41
C ALA A 346 0.46 -2.48 22.08
N MET A 347 0.86 -1.83 20.98
CA MET A 347 0.32 -2.12 19.65
C MET A 347 0.52 -3.60 19.29
N SER A 348 1.74 -4.12 19.46
CA SER A 348 2.03 -5.54 19.15
C SER A 348 1.24 -6.50 20.05
N THR A 349 1.02 -6.13 21.30
CA THR A 349 0.21 -6.93 22.25
C THR A 349 -1.24 -7.02 21.78
N LEU A 350 -1.83 -5.91 21.34
CA LEU A 350 -3.20 -5.89 20.83
C LEU A 350 -3.35 -6.78 19.60
N ILE A 351 -2.41 -6.68 18.66
CA ILE A 351 -2.41 -7.48 17.42
C ILE A 351 -2.25 -8.97 17.73
N ALA A 352 -1.31 -9.33 18.62
CA ALA A 352 -1.10 -10.72 19.05
C ALA A 352 -2.37 -11.31 19.66
N GLN A 353 -3.01 -10.60 20.59
CA GLN A 353 -4.26 -11.04 21.22
C GLN A 353 -5.41 -11.22 20.22
N ALA A 354 -5.50 -10.37 19.20
CA ALA A 354 -6.50 -10.52 18.15
C ALA A 354 -6.26 -11.80 17.33
N LEU A 355 -5.01 -12.07 16.95
CA LEU A 355 -4.65 -13.30 16.23
C LEU A 355 -4.85 -14.56 17.06
N GLU A 356 -4.51 -14.56 18.35
CA GLU A 356 -4.68 -15.70 19.25
C GLU A 356 -6.14 -16.05 19.50
N ALA A 357 -7.02 -15.05 19.54
CA ALA A 357 -8.45 -15.25 19.71
C ALA A 357 -9.15 -15.76 18.45
N HIS A 358 -8.51 -15.59 17.29
CA HIS A 358 -9.13 -15.90 15.99
C HIS A 358 -8.94 -17.37 15.59
N ARG A 359 -9.97 -17.92 14.97
CA ARG A 359 -9.93 -19.23 14.28
C ARG A 359 -10.05 -18.98 12.78
N PRO A 360 -8.96 -19.15 12.00
CA PRO A 360 -8.97 -18.83 10.58
C PRO A 360 -9.95 -19.68 9.77
N GLU A 361 -10.76 -19.02 8.96
CA GLU A 361 -11.59 -19.66 7.95
C GLU A 361 -10.83 -19.75 6.63
N ARG A 362 -10.80 -20.95 6.03
CA ARG A 362 -10.04 -21.22 4.80
C ARG A 362 -10.76 -20.78 3.54
N SER A 363 -12.09 -20.77 3.57
CA SER A 363 -12.93 -20.34 2.45
C SER A 363 -13.66 -19.06 2.86
N TYR A 364 -13.50 -18.01 2.09
CA TYR A 364 -14.07 -16.70 2.40
C TYR A 364 -14.41 -15.94 1.12
N ASP A 365 -15.35 -15.03 1.25
CA ASP A 365 -15.74 -14.05 0.25
C ASP A 365 -15.60 -12.62 0.79
N LEU A 366 -15.96 -11.63 -0.02
CA LEU A 366 -15.92 -10.23 0.38
C LEU A 366 -16.82 -9.93 1.57
N GLN A 367 -18.00 -10.56 1.65
CA GLN A 367 -18.95 -10.33 2.73
C GLN A 367 -18.37 -10.78 4.07
N LEU A 368 -17.86 -12.03 4.12
CA LEU A 368 -17.21 -12.57 5.32
C LEU A 368 -16.03 -11.71 5.77
N LEU A 369 -15.17 -11.27 4.83
CA LEU A 369 -14.03 -10.41 5.16
C LEU A 369 -14.47 -9.05 5.71
N SER A 370 -15.56 -8.48 5.18
CA SER A 370 -16.09 -7.18 5.66
C SER A 370 -16.69 -7.30 7.05
N GLU A 371 -17.45 -8.37 7.32
CA GLU A 371 -18.01 -8.66 8.63
C GLU A 371 -16.91 -8.93 9.66
N LEU A 372 -15.89 -9.70 9.28
CA LEU A 372 -14.74 -10.00 10.13
C LEU A 372 -13.92 -8.75 10.45
N ASP A 373 -13.59 -7.92 9.45
CA ASP A 373 -12.88 -6.66 9.67
C ASP A 373 -13.63 -5.77 10.67
N ALA A 374 -14.95 -5.63 10.49
CA ALA A 374 -15.78 -4.84 11.40
C ALA A 374 -15.81 -5.41 12.83
N ALA A 375 -15.95 -6.73 12.98
CA ALA A 375 -15.97 -7.42 14.27
C ALA A 375 -14.62 -7.26 14.99
N VAL A 376 -13.50 -7.52 14.31
CA VAL A 376 -12.15 -7.40 14.89
C VAL A 376 -11.85 -5.98 15.30
N ARG A 377 -12.27 -4.98 14.52
CA ARG A 377 -12.15 -3.56 14.91
C ARG A 377 -12.92 -3.23 16.18
N ALA A 378 -14.15 -3.73 16.31
CA ALA A 378 -14.95 -3.52 17.51
C ALA A 378 -14.29 -4.16 18.74
N GLU A 379 -13.93 -5.44 18.65
CA GLU A 379 -13.23 -6.16 19.72
C GLU A 379 -11.89 -5.52 20.09
N SER A 380 -11.12 -5.06 19.10
CA SER A 380 -9.83 -4.41 19.36
C SER A 380 -10.03 -3.10 20.13
N ARG A 381 -11.07 -2.31 19.82
CA ARG A 381 -11.42 -1.10 20.59
C ARG A 381 -11.83 -1.42 22.02
N GLU A 382 -12.55 -2.51 22.26
CA GLU A 382 -12.90 -2.95 23.62
C GLU A 382 -11.64 -3.33 24.42
N ARG A 383 -10.73 -4.09 23.78
CA ARG A 383 -9.45 -4.54 24.40
C ARG A 383 -8.53 -3.38 24.78
N LEU A 384 -8.60 -2.22 24.09
CA LEU A 384 -7.81 -1.04 24.46
C LEU A 384 -8.05 -0.59 25.91
N ASN A 385 -9.23 -0.84 26.47
CA ASN A 385 -9.55 -0.49 27.86
C ASN A 385 -8.79 -1.36 28.88
N HIS A 386 -8.24 -2.50 28.46
CA HIS A 386 -7.58 -3.50 29.30
C HIS A 386 -6.06 -3.62 29.05
N ILE A 387 -5.55 -3.00 27.98
CA ILE A 387 -4.11 -2.96 27.65
C ILE A 387 -3.55 -1.63 28.17
N ARG A 388 -2.61 -1.71 29.11
CA ARG A 388 -1.92 -0.53 29.68
C ARG A 388 -0.51 -0.41 29.12
#